data_5e47ec7309b337d2014d9a853abdb5e6
#
_entry.id   5e47ec7309b337d2014d9a853abdb5e6
#
_cell.length_a   1.000
_cell.length_b   1.000
_cell.length_c   1.000
_cell.angle_alpha   90.00
_cell.angle_beta   90.00
_cell.angle_gamma   90.00
#
_symmetry.space_group_name_H-M   'P 1'
#
loop_
_entity.id
_entity.type
_entity.pdbx_description
1 polymer ?
#
loop_
_entity_poly.entity_id
_entity_poly.type
_entity_poly.pdbx_seq_one_letter_code
_entity_poly.pdbx_strand_id
1 'polypeptide(L)'
;MEWTDCAAALTAKKAGAEVHVYEKTDLLLGLGNVGGIMRNNGRYTASEELIALGGGDLIKLTDKCARHANIDFPGHKHATLYDVNKIEGVVRDYLIDKGINLHMETRVTDVDFENNKINGILLSDGSYVKGDVFIETTGTTGPMGNCLRYGNGCSMCILRCPAFGPRLSISARCGVADIQGERNDDVLGAFSGSCKLAKESLSDSIREQLDKTGVVVLKVPSEDVNYGKLSTKVCQQYALKEFAENVVLLDTGHAKLMTTYYPLQKLRKIPGLEHAKYVDPYAGSKGNSIRYLSVAPRTNDMKVVGVDNLFCAGEKSGLFVGHTEA
;
A
#
# COMPACT_ATOMS: atom_id res chain seq x y z
N MET A 1 8.22 -3.48 -1.80
CA MET A 1 7.41 -4.41 -2.63
C MET A 1 5.95 -4.26 -2.25
N GLU A 2 5.05 -4.20 -3.22
CA GLU A 2 3.60 -4.08 -3.05
C GLU A 2 2.92 -5.41 -3.46
N TRP A 3 1.62 -5.51 -3.38
CA TRP A 3 0.87 -6.65 -3.95
C TRP A 3 1.17 -6.87 -5.42
N THR A 4 1.38 -5.80 -6.16
CA THR A 4 1.67 -5.78 -7.59
C THR A 4 2.95 -6.50 -7.95
N ASP A 5 4.00 -6.38 -7.14
CA ASP A 5 5.27 -7.08 -7.38
C ASP A 5 5.07 -8.59 -7.36
N CYS A 6 4.31 -9.05 -6.35
CA CYS A 6 3.99 -10.45 -6.20
C CYS A 6 3.15 -10.95 -7.39
N ALA A 7 2.19 -10.14 -7.85
CA ALA A 7 1.36 -10.47 -9.01
C ALA A 7 2.19 -10.50 -10.31
N ALA A 8 3.04 -9.50 -10.51
CA ALA A 8 3.94 -9.44 -11.67
C ALA A 8 4.91 -10.61 -11.70
N ALA A 9 5.52 -10.94 -10.55
CA ALA A 9 6.43 -12.08 -10.42
C ALA A 9 5.75 -13.41 -10.73
N LEU A 10 4.55 -13.64 -10.17
CA LEU A 10 3.75 -14.84 -10.46
C LEU A 10 3.37 -14.95 -11.93
N THR A 11 2.98 -13.83 -12.54
CA THR A 11 2.57 -13.79 -13.95
C THR A 11 3.76 -14.06 -14.86
N ALA A 12 4.90 -13.44 -14.62
CA ALA A 12 6.14 -13.69 -15.36
C ALA A 12 6.60 -15.15 -15.22
N LYS A 13 6.52 -15.71 -14.02
CA LYS A 13 6.84 -17.13 -13.78
C LYS A 13 5.90 -18.07 -14.53
N LYS A 14 4.61 -17.80 -14.56
CA LYS A 14 3.63 -18.57 -15.35
C LYS A 14 3.92 -18.50 -16.85
N ALA A 15 4.48 -17.39 -17.32
CA ALA A 15 4.91 -17.21 -18.71
C ALA A 15 6.25 -17.92 -19.03
N GLY A 16 6.88 -18.58 -18.06
CA GLY A 16 8.12 -19.36 -18.24
C GLY A 16 9.41 -18.58 -17.98
N ALA A 17 9.32 -17.36 -17.46
CA ALA A 17 10.51 -16.56 -17.14
C ALA A 17 11.25 -17.10 -15.91
N GLU A 18 12.56 -16.91 -15.86
CA GLU A 18 13.31 -16.91 -14.61
C GLU A 18 13.08 -15.55 -13.92
N VAL A 19 12.58 -15.59 -12.69
CA VAL A 19 12.13 -14.37 -11.98
C VAL A 19 12.96 -14.14 -10.74
N HIS A 20 13.52 -12.93 -10.64
CA HIS A 20 14.23 -12.42 -9.48
C HIS A 20 13.51 -11.17 -8.97
N VAL A 21 13.20 -11.15 -7.70
CA VAL A 21 12.51 -10.04 -7.04
C VAL A 21 13.44 -9.43 -5.99
N TYR A 22 13.68 -8.13 -6.10
CA TYR A 22 14.55 -7.38 -5.20
C TYR A 22 13.71 -6.46 -4.30
N GLU A 23 13.62 -6.79 -3.02
CA GLU A 23 12.93 -6.00 -2.01
C GLU A 23 13.94 -5.36 -1.07
N LYS A 24 13.86 -4.05 -0.93
CA LYS A 24 14.79 -3.30 -0.06
C LYS A 24 14.62 -3.57 1.43
N THR A 25 13.45 -4.08 1.84
CA THR A 25 13.09 -4.32 3.24
C THR A 25 13.08 -5.81 3.58
N ASP A 26 12.78 -6.12 4.82
CA ASP A 26 12.63 -7.48 5.34
C ASP A 26 11.21 -8.07 5.13
N LEU A 27 10.27 -7.28 4.57
CA LEU A 27 8.88 -7.68 4.38
C LEU A 27 8.38 -7.40 2.96
N LEU A 28 7.63 -8.34 2.42
CA LEU A 28 6.84 -8.18 1.21
C LEU A 28 5.57 -7.33 1.47
N LEU A 29 4.80 -7.08 0.41
CA LEU A 29 3.47 -6.47 0.39
C LEU A 29 3.42 -4.97 0.73
N GLY A 30 4.52 -4.33 1.11
CA GLY A 30 4.61 -2.88 1.29
C GLY A 30 3.40 -2.27 2.04
N LEU A 31 2.63 -1.41 1.38
CA LEU A 31 1.39 -0.84 1.94
C LEU A 31 0.30 -1.90 2.16
N GLY A 32 0.34 -3.02 1.47
CA GLY A 32 -0.58 -4.14 1.66
C GLY A 32 -0.50 -4.73 3.07
N ASN A 33 0.69 -4.76 3.69
CA ASN A 33 0.85 -5.15 5.10
C ASN A 33 0.13 -4.22 6.08
N VAL A 34 -0.23 -3.02 5.64
CA VAL A 34 -1.02 -2.06 6.42
C VAL A 34 -2.48 -2.09 6.00
N GLY A 35 -2.75 -2.57 4.79
CA GLY A 35 -4.06 -2.56 4.15
C GLY A 35 -5.09 -3.42 4.89
N GLY A 36 -4.95 -4.71 4.80
CA GLY A 36 -5.83 -5.68 5.43
C GLY A 36 -7.23 -5.79 4.82
N ILE A 37 -7.48 -5.16 3.67
CA ILE A 37 -8.79 -5.13 3.01
C ILE A 37 -8.64 -5.59 1.56
N MET A 38 -9.49 -6.53 1.15
CA MET A 38 -9.62 -7.00 -0.23
C MET A 38 -11.10 -7.01 -0.62
N ARG A 39 -11.43 -7.09 -1.91
CA ARG A 39 -12.81 -7.08 -2.42
C ARG A 39 -13.60 -5.88 -1.87
N ASN A 40 -13.06 -4.67 -1.98
CA ASN A 40 -13.59 -3.46 -1.37
C ASN A 40 -14.03 -2.42 -2.41
N ASN A 41 -14.42 -1.24 -1.92
CA ASN A 41 -14.71 -0.04 -2.71
C ASN A 41 -15.88 -0.19 -3.69
N GLY A 42 -16.83 -1.08 -3.41
CA GLY A 42 -17.91 -1.35 -4.34
C GLY A 42 -17.47 -2.08 -5.62
N ARG A 43 -16.21 -2.48 -5.71
CA ARG A 43 -15.60 -3.20 -6.85
C ARG A 43 -15.44 -4.68 -6.57
N TYR A 44 -16.47 -5.27 -6.00
CA TYR A 44 -16.49 -6.71 -5.74
C TYR A 44 -16.14 -7.54 -6.98
N THR A 45 -16.64 -7.12 -8.13
CA THR A 45 -16.43 -7.81 -9.41
C THR A 45 -14.97 -7.81 -9.86
N ALA A 46 -14.15 -6.82 -9.53
CA ALA A 46 -12.75 -6.78 -9.93
C ALA A 46 -11.95 -7.99 -9.42
N SER A 47 -12.16 -8.38 -8.17
CA SER A 47 -11.54 -9.60 -7.62
C SER A 47 -12.06 -10.86 -8.30
N GLU A 48 -13.35 -10.95 -8.56
CA GLU A 48 -13.97 -12.12 -9.21
C GLU A 48 -13.53 -12.22 -10.68
N GLU A 49 -13.44 -11.12 -11.39
CA GLU A 49 -12.90 -11.05 -12.75
C GLU A 49 -11.44 -11.49 -12.80
N LEU A 50 -10.61 -11.01 -11.87
CA LEU A 50 -9.20 -11.39 -11.80
C LEU A 50 -9.04 -12.88 -11.51
N ILE A 51 -9.87 -13.45 -10.65
CA ILE A 51 -9.92 -14.90 -10.38
C ILE A 51 -10.31 -15.66 -11.65
N ALA A 52 -11.36 -15.22 -12.35
CA ALA A 52 -11.85 -15.85 -13.58
C ALA A 52 -10.80 -15.79 -14.70
N LEU A 53 -10.04 -14.73 -14.80
CA LEU A 53 -8.94 -14.55 -15.75
C LEU A 53 -7.65 -15.32 -15.38
N GLY A 54 -7.66 -16.06 -14.27
CA GLY A 54 -6.50 -16.87 -13.82
C GLY A 54 -5.45 -16.09 -13.01
N GLY A 55 -5.70 -14.82 -12.68
CA GLY A 55 -4.83 -13.96 -11.86
C GLY A 55 -5.14 -13.97 -10.36
N GLY A 56 -6.05 -14.83 -9.90
CA GLY A 56 -6.60 -14.81 -8.55
C GLY A 56 -5.76 -15.46 -7.45
N ASP A 57 -4.52 -15.85 -7.69
CA ASP A 57 -3.72 -16.59 -6.70
C ASP A 57 -3.57 -15.81 -5.38
N LEU A 58 -3.19 -14.54 -5.47
CA LEU A 58 -3.01 -13.69 -4.28
C LEU A 58 -4.34 -13.43 -3.55
N ILE A 59 -5.43 -13.27 -4.29
CA ILE A 59 -6.76 -13.09 -3.68
C ILE A 59 -7.17 -14.33 -2.89
N LYS A 60 -6.89 -15.51 -3.41
CA LYS A 60 -7.14 -16.78 -2.70
C LYS A 60 -6.31 -16.90 -1.42
N LEU A 61 -5.09 -16.33 -1.41
CA LEU A 61 -4.28 -16.29 -0.19
C LEU A 61 -4.87 -15.32 0.83
N THR A 62 -5.38 -14.15 0.40
CA THR A 62 -6.10 -13.24 1.32
C THR A 62 -7.33 -13.90 1.90
N ASP A 63 -8.09 -14.66 1.11
CA ASP A 63 -9.26 -15.40 1.60
C ASP A 63 -8.88 -16.47 2.65
N LYS A 64 -7.74 -17.17 2.46
CA LYS A 64 -7.22 -18.12 3.47
C LYS A 64 -6.79 -17.42 4.76
N CYS A 65 -6.37 -16.17 4.69
CA CYS A 65 -5.98 -15.35 5.84
C CYS A 65 -7.12 -14.45 6.33
N ALA A 66 -8.35 -14.62 5.83
CA ALA A 66 -9.47 -13.77 6.19
C ALA A 66 -9.80 -13.92 7.69
N ARG A 67 -9.97 -12.77 8.34
CA ARG A 67 -10.57 -12.66 9.66
C ARG A 67 -12.08 -12.51 9.54
N HIS A 68 -12.51 -11.72 8.56
CA HIS A 68 -13.91 -11.45 8.27
C HIS A 68 -14.10 -11.37 6.76
N ALA A 69 -15.19 -11.91 6.25
CA ALA A 69 -15.55 -11.87 4.85
C ALA A 69 -16.92 -11.27 4.65
N ASN A 70 -17.15 -10.67 3.49
CA ASN A 70 -18.41 -10.06 3.09
C ASN A 70 -18.89 -8.97 4.07
N ILE A 71 -17.98 -8.09 4.47
CA ILE A 71 -18.24 -7.01 5.42
C ILE A 71 -18.61 -5.73 4.68
N ASP A 72 -19.66 -5.07 5.15
CA ASP A 72 -20.06 -3.74 4.69
C ASP A 72 -19.69 -2.68 5.73
N PHE A 73 -19.13 -1.57 5.26
CA PHE A 73 -18.88 -0.38 6.07
C PHE A 73 -18.96 0.88 5.18
N PRO A 74 -18.97 2.11 5.73
CA PRO A 74 -19.14 3.30 4.92
C PRO A 74 -18.24 3.32 3.67
N GLY A 75 -18.87 3.48 2.49
CA GLY A 75 -18.19 3.50 1.20
C GLY A 75 -17.70 2.15 0.66
N HIS A 76 -17.89 1.05 1.38
CA HIS A 76 -17.35 -0.25 1.01
C HIS A 76 -18.41 -1.34 1.14
N LYS A 77 -18.43 -2.24 0.16
CA LYS A 77 -19.30 -3.40 0.11
C LYS A 77 -18.48 -4.67 -0.12
N HIS A 78 -18.96 -5.77 0.46
CA HIS A 78 -18.39 -7.10 0.28
C HIS A 78 -16.87 -7.18 0.58
N ALA A 79 -16.37 -6.38 1.51
CA ALA A 79 -14.96 -6.39 1.86
C ALA A 79 -14.57 -7.70 2.56
N THR A 80 -13.40 -8.22 2.23
CA THR A 80 -12.72 -9.24 3.01
C THR A 80 -11.62 -8.57 3.82
N LEU A 81 -11.65 -8.72 5.13
CA LEU A 81 -10.62 -8.25 6.03
C LEU A 81 -9.66 -9.40 6.31
N TYR A 82 -8.43 -9.31 5.80
CA TYR A 82 -7.41 -10.31 6.03
C TYR A 82 -6.46 -9.93 7.17
N ASP A 83 -5.85 -10.93 7.78
CA ASP A 83 -4.92 -10.75 8.90
C ASP A 83 -3.55 -10.27 8.38
N VAL A 84 -3.24 -8.99 8.63
CA VAL A 84 -1.97 -8.38 8.19
C VAL A 84 -0.73 -8.93 8.91
N ASN A 85 -0.91 -9.63 10.03
CA ASN A 85 0.20 -10.25 10.74
C ASN A 85 0.56 -11.63 10.16
N LYS A 86 -0.29 -12.21 9.31
CA LYS A 86 -0.11 -13.55 8.74
C LYS A 86 0.15 -13.54 7.24
N ILE A 87 -0.45 -12.59 6.52
CA ILE A 87 -0.52 -12.64 5.07
C ILE A 87 0.86 -12.58 4.41
N GLU A 88 1.79 -11.83 4.96
CA GLU A 88 3.13 -11.69 4.37
C GLU A 88 3.87 -13.03 4.31
N GLY A 89 3.93 -13.76 5.42
CA GLY A 89 4.56 -15.08 5.46
C GLY A 89 3.90 -16.07 4.49
N VAL A 90 2.56 -16.07 4.42
CA VAL A 90 1.80 -16.94 3.50
C VAL A 90 2.11 -16.61 2.03
N VAL A 91 2.22 -15.33 1.68
CA VAL A 91 2.57 -14.91 0.31
C VAL A 91 4.03 -15.23 0.01
N ARG A 92 4.94 -14.98 0.95
CA ARG A 92 6.37 -15.29 0.80
C ARG A 92 6.59 -16.77 0.51
N ASP A 93 6.03 -17.63 1.33
CA ASP A 93 6.12 -19.08 1.15
C ASP A 93 5.55 -19.51 -0.22
N TYR A 94 4.41 -18.94 -0.59
CA TYR A 94 3.79 -19.24 -1.89
C TYR A 94 4.68 -18.83 -3.08
N LEU A 95 5.33 -17.67 -3.02
CA LEU A 95 6.24 -17.23 -4.08
C LEU A 95 7.47 -18.14 -4.18
N ILE A 96 8.04 -18.55 -3.05
CA ILE A 96 9.17 -19.49 -2.98
C ILE A 96 8.76 -20.85 -3.57
N ASP A 97 7.61 -21.37 -3.18
CA ASP A 97 7.07 -22.64 -3.70
C ASP A 97 6.83 -22.60 -5.21
N LYS A 98 6.56 -21.42 -5.77
CA LYS A 98 6.46 -21.22 -7.23
C LYS A 98 7.83 -21.08 -7.91
N GLY A 99 8.92 -21.12 -7.19
CA GLY A 99 10.28 -21.01 -7.71
C GLY A 99 10.63 -19.59 -8.17
N ILE A 100 10.11 -18.59 -7.45
CA ILE A 100 10.50 -17.18 -7.60
C ILE A 100 11.67 -16.91 -6.66
N ASN A 101 12.74 -16.31 -7.19
CA ASN A 101 13.94 -15.97 -6.43
C ASN A 101 13.71 -14.65 -5.68
N LEU A 102 13.56 -14.69 -4.36
CA LEU A 102 13.35 -13.52 -3.52
C LEU A 102 14.68 -13.05 -2.91
N HIS A 103 15.02 -11.79 -3.14
CA HIS A 103 16.20 -11.13 -2.58
C HIS A 103 15.71 -10.02 -1.62
N MET A 104 15.56 -10.39 -0.36
CA MET A 104 15.11 -9.49 0.71
C MET A 104 16.28 -8.63 1.18
N GLU A 105 15.97 -7.48 1.81
CA GLU A 105 16.95 -6.50 2.32
C GLU A 105 17.96 -6.06 1.25
N THR A 106 17.57 -6.18 -0.03
CA THR A 106 18.39 -5.93 -1.20
C THR A 106 17.85 -4.76 -2.00
N ARG A 107 18.47 -3.61 -1.81
CA ARG A 107 18.03 -2.36 -2.44
C ARG A 107 18.75 -2.14 -3.77
N VAL A 108 17.98 -1.83 -4.81
CA VAL A 108 18.56 -1.27 -6.06
C VAL A 108 19.03 0.16 -5.76
N THR A 109 20.26 0.47 -6.09
CA THR A 109 20.89 1.79 -5.85
C THR A 109 21.06 2.61 -7.11
N ASP A 110 21.24 1.93 -8.25
CA ASP A 110 21.40 2.57 -9.55
C ASP A 110 21.05 1.61 -10.69
N VAL A 111 21.01 2.13 -11.92
CA VAL A 111 20.83 1.36 -13.15
C VAL A 111 21.97 1.69 -14.14
N ASP A 112 22.42 0.68 -14.85
CA ASP A 112 23.27 0.83 -16.02
C ASP A 112 22.36 0.97 -17.25
N PHE A 113 22.19 2.22 -17.70
CA PHE A 113 21.28 2.59 -18.77
C PHE A 113 22.03 3.23 -19.94
N GLU A 114 21.95 2.58 -21.09
CA GLU A 114 22.58 3.04 -22.31
C GLU A 114 21.73 2.66 -23.52
N ASN A 115 21.70 3.50 -24.55
CA ASN A 115 20.99 3.27 -25.80
C ASN A 115 19.50 2.88 -25.60
N ASN A 116 18.80 3.60 -24.72
CA ASN A 116 17.41 3.35 -24.33
C ASN A 116 17.14 1.98 -23.68
N LYS A 117 18.16 1.31 -23.20
CA LYS A 117 18.04 -0.02 -22.59
C LYS A 117 18.78 -0.09 -21.27
N ILE A 118 18.17 -0.76 -20.28
CA ILE A 118 18.84 -1.14 -19.05
C ILE A 118 19.66 -2.39 -19.32
N ASN A 119 20.99 -2.29 -19.14
CA ASN A 119 21.93 -3.41 -19.24
C ASN A 119 21.98 -4.21 -17.94
N GLY A 120 21.75 -3.54 -16.80
CA GLY A 120 21.70 -4.15 -15.49
C GLY A 120 21.36 -3.15 -14.39
N ILE A 121 21.25 -3.65 -13.18
CA ILE A 121 20.99 -2.89 -11.96
C ILE A 121 22.13 -3.06 -10.96
N LEU A 122 22.44 -2.00 -10.22
CA LEU A 122 23.38 -2.02 -9.11
C LEU A 122 22.61 -2.18 -7.80
N LEU A 123 23.12 -3.06 -6.95
CA LEU A 123 22.53 -3.35 -5.65
C LEU A 123 23.31 -2.67 -4.50
N SER A 124 22.72 -2.61 -3.32
CA SER A 124 23.30 -1.96 -2.15
C SER A 124 24.57 -2.62 -1.61
N ASP A 125 24.79 -3.88 -1.92
CA ASP A 125 26.00 -4.64 -1.60
C ASP A 125 27.11 -4.48 -2.63
N GLY A 126 26.89 -3.67 -3.67
CA GLY A 126 27.82 -3.43 -4.76
C GLY A 126 27.73 -4.45 -5.90
N SER A 127 26.86 -5.44 -5.82
CA SER A 127 26.68 -6.41 -6.89
C SER A 127 25.97 -5.79 -8.10
N TYR A 128 26.26 -6.35 -9.29
CA TYR A 128 25.64 -5.97 -10.56
C TYR A 128 24.86 -7.13 -11.13
N VAL A 129 23.59 -6.89 -11.43
CA VAL A 129 22.67 -7.92 -11.92
C VAL A 129 22.16 -7.56 -13.31
N LYS A 130 22.27 -8.49 -14.24
CA LYS A 130 21.72 -8.37 -15.59
C LYS A 130 20.32 -8.96 -15.65
N GLY A 131 19.52 -8.46 -16.58
CA GLY A 131 18.19 -8.99 -16.90
C GLY A 131 17.77 -8.61 -18.30
N ASP A 132 16.90 -9.41 -18.90
CA ASP A 132 16.34 -9.11 -20.23
C ASP A 132 15.22 -8.06 -20.13
N VAL A 133 14.39 -8.16 -19.08
CA VAL A 133 13.25 -7.30 -18.81
C VAL A 133 13.24 -6.89 -17.35
N PHE A 134 12.91 -5.63 -17.10
CA PHE A 134 12.77 -5.06 -15.77
C PHE A 134 11.35 -4.58 -15.55
N ILE A 135 10.80 -4.83 -14.38
CA ILE A 135 9.46 -4.37 -13.99
C ILE A 135 9.60 -3.51 -12.74
N GLU A 136 9.32 -2.22 -12.89
CA GLU A 136 9.34 -1.28 -11.77
C GLU A 136 8.01 -1.28 -11.03
N THR A 137 8.06 -1.60 -9.76
CA THR A 137 6.94 -1.69 -8.84
C THR A 137 7.25 -0.96 -7.53
N THR A 138 8.05 0.09 -7.61
CA THR A 138 8.55 0.86 -6.44
C THR A 138 7.47 1.68 -5.72
N GLY A 139 6.22 1.57 -6.17
CA GLY A 139 5.05 2.22 -5.57
C GLY A 139 5.00 3.73 -5.81
N THR A 140 4.05 4.37 -5.15
CA THR A 140 3.75 5.81 -5.30
C THR A 140 4.02 6.58 -4.00
N THR A 141 5.11 6.31 -3.34
CA THR A 141 5.48 6.99 -2.08
C THR A 141 6.01 8.43 -2.27
N GLY A 142 5.75 8.99 -3.44
CA GLY A 142 6.23 10.31 -3.81
C GLY A 142 7.63 10.27 -4.43
N PRO A 143 8.15 11.43 -4.83
CA PRO A 143 9.47 11.53 -5.47
C PRO A 143 10.59 11.11 -4.54
N MET A 144 11.71 10.71 -5.11
CA MET A 144 12.94 10.51 -4.34
C MET A 144 13.27 11.78 -3.56
N GLY A 145 13.61 11.64 -2.27
CA GLY A 145 13.86 12.77 -1.40
C GLY A 145 12.61 13.50 -0.89
N ASN A 146 11.42 12.93 -1.11
CA ASN A 146 10.16 13.51 -0.67
C ASN A 146 10.12 13.77 0.84
N CYS A 147 10.72 12.90 1.65
CA CYS A 147 10.84 13.08 3.09
C CYS A 147 11.66 14.32 3.48
N LEU A 148 12.68 14.67 2.72
CA LEU A 148 13.47 15.90 2.94
C LEU A 148 12.66 17.15 2.57
N ARG A 149 11.86 17.06 1.52
CA ARG A 149 11.10 18.20 1.01
C ARG A 149 9.79 18.45 1.79
N TYR A 150 9.11 17.41 2.22
CA TYR A 150 7.75 17.49 2.79
C TYR A 150 7.64 16.94 4.22
N GLY A 151 8.74 16.52 4.82
CA GLY A 151 8.80 16.03 6.20
C GLY A 151 8.39 14.58 6.41
N ASN A 152 7.70 13.96 5.44
CA ASN A 152 7.47 12.51 5.42
C ASN A 152 7.10 12.05 4.01
N GLY A 153 7.72 11.00 3.57
CA GLY A 153 7.59 10.52 2.20
C GLY A 153 6.61 9.38 2.04
N CYS A 154 6.58 8.45 2.96
CA CYS A 154 5.67 7.31 2.91
C CYS A 154 5.47 6.69 4.29
N SER A 155 4.46 5.84 4.40
CA SER A 155 4.06 5.18 5.65
C SER A 155 5.17 4.37 6.32
N MET A 156 6.09 3.84 5.54
CA MET A 156 7.16 2.99 6.04
C MET A 156 8.49 3.74 6.27
N CYS A 157 8.60 4.99 5.80
CA CYS A 157 9.87 5.70 5.80
C CYS A 157 10.38 6.03 7.20
N ILE A 158 9.50 6.39 8.14
CA ILE A 158 9.91 6.82 9.48
C ILE A 158 10.68 5.72 10.22
N LEU A 159 10.21 4.47 10.11
CA LEU A 159 10.83 3.34 10.79
C LEU A 159 11.82 2.58 9.92
N ARG A 160 11.55 2.45 8.63
CA ARG A 160 12.25 1.50 7.76
C ARG A 160 13.29 2.15 6.85
N CYS A 161 13.10 3.41 6.45
CA CYS A 161 14.07 4.08 5.58
C CYS A 161 15.44 4.27 6.24
N PRO A 162 15.58 4.60 7.54
CA PRO A 162 16.89 4.63 8.18
C PRO A 162 17.64 3.30 8.13
N ALA A 163 16.92 2.17 8.21
CA ALA A 163 17.52 0.85 8.16
C ALA A 163 17.82 0.37 6.73
N PHE A 164 16.92 0.63 5.79
CA PHE A 164 16.94 0.02 4.44
C PHE A 164 17.23 1.01 3.31
N GLY A 165 17.39 2.28 3.62
CA GLY A 165 17.64 3.34 2.66
C GLY A 165 16.36 3.87 1.97
N PRO A 166 16.48 4.98 1.21
CA PRO A 166 15.35 5.64 0.56
C PRO A 166 14.82 4.82 -0.63
N ARG A 167 13.58 5.17 -1.04
CA ARG A 167 13.01 4.69 -2.30
C ARG A 167 13.84 5.18 -3.48
N LEU A 168 14.04 4.31 -4.46
CA LEU A 168 14.59 4.64 -5.76
C LEU A 168 13.49 4.52 -6.81
N SER A 169 13.38 5.47 -7.72
CA SER A 169 12.61 5.33 -8.96
C SER A 169 13.54 4.85 -10.06
N ILE A 170 13.28 3.67 -10.62
CA ILE A 170 14.08 3.08 -11.69
C ILE A 170 13.93 3.93 -12.96
N SER A 171 12.70 4.32 -13.31
CA SER A 171 12.44 5.20 -14.46
C SER A 171 13.19 6.53 -14.34
N ALA A 172 13.23 7.14 -13.15
CA ALA A 172 13.97 8.38 -12.95
C ALA A 172 15.49 8.20 -13.11
N ARG A 173 16.03 7.02 -12.77
CA ARG A 173 17.44 6.69 -13.02
C ARG A 173 17.75 6.52 -14.50
N CYS A 174 16.77 6.13 -15.31
CA CYS A 174 16.86 6.13 -16.78
C CYS A 174 16.61 7.53 -17.40
N GLY A 175 16.55 8.59 -16.61
CA GLY A 175 16.28 9.95 -17.10
C GLY A 175 14.80 10.26 -17.34
N VAL A 176 13.89 9.34 -17.03
CA VAL A 176 12.44 9.50 -17.16
C VAL A 176 11.85 9.88 -15.81
N ALA A 177 11.67 11.18 -15.60
CA ALA A 177 11.17 11.69 -14.33
C ALA A 177 9.73 11.23 -14.03
N ASP A 178 9.45 10.92 -12.77
CA ASP A 178 8.09 10.62 -12.32
C ASP A 178 7.18 11.85 -12.45
N ILE A 179 5.96 11.62 -12.92
CA ILE A 179 4.88 12.62 -12.92
C ILE A 179 4.29 12.63 -11.51
N GLN A 180 4.25 13.82 -10.90
CA GLN A 180 3.71 14.00 -9.54
C GLN A 180 2.25 14.43 -9.61
N GLY A 181 1.41 13.80 -8.79
CA GLY A 181 0.04 14.27 -8.58
C GLY A 181 0.02 15.48 -7.66
N GLU A 182 -0.65 16.52 -8.09
CA GLU A 182 -0.87 17.75 -7.33
C GLU A 182 -2.32 17.84 -6.89
N ARG A 183 -2.56 18.48 -5.77
CA ARG A 183 -3.90 18.81 -5.31
C ARG A 183 -4.33 20.15 -5.94
N ASN A 184 -5.62 20.49 -5.84
CA ASN A 184 -6.16 21.74 -6.38
C ASN A 184 -5.54 23.03 -5.80
N ASP A 185 -4.73 22.89 -4.75
CA ASP A 185 -3.98 23.98 -4.09
C ASP A 185 -2.50 23.98 -4.49
N ASP A 186 -2.13 23.33 -5.60
CA ASP A 186 -0.78 23.16 -6.12
C ASP A 186 0.19 22.53 -5.11
N VAL A 187 -0.34 21.82 -4.12
CA VAL A 187 0.44 21.13 -3.09
C VAL A 187 0.53 19.65 -3.43
N LEU A 188 1.76 19.15 -3.47
CA LEU A 188 2.00 17.71 -3.47
C LEU A 188 1.54 17.16 -2.14
N GLY A 189 0.48 16.37 -2.14
CA GLY A 189 -0.16 15.92 -0.91
C GLY A 189 -0.39 14.43 -0.83
N ALA A 190 -0.47 13.96 0.41
CA ALA A 190 -1.05 12.67 0.69
C ALA A 190 -2.55 12.72 0.39
N PHE A 191 -3.07 11.74 -0.35
CA PHE A 191 -4.48 11.67 -0.70
C PHE A 191 -5.21 10.46 -0.13
N SER A 192 -4.48 9.57 0.54
CA SER A 192 -5.04 8.38 1.20
C SER A 192 -4.17 7.98 2.38
N GLY A 193 -4.70 7.16 3.25
CA GLY A 193 -3.96 6.57 4.34
C GLY A 193 -4.83 6.05 5.47
N SER A 194 -4.19 5.35 6.41
CA SER A 194 -4.81 4.82 7.63
C SER A 194 -3.82 4.80 8.78
N CYS A 195 -4.32 4.65 10.01
CA CYS A 195 -3.52 4.38 11.19
C CYS A 195 -3.88 3.03 11.77
N LYS A 196 -3.04 2.51 12.65
CA LYS A 196 -3.27 1.26 13.38
C LYS A 196 -3.37 1.56 14.87
N LEU A 197 -4.47 1.13 15.50
CA LEU A 197 -4.61 1.17 16.94
C LEU A 197 -4.32 -0.22 17.53
N ALA A 198 -3.66 -0.24 18.65
CA ALA A 198 -3.44 -1.45 19.43
C ALA A 198 -4.80 -1.93 19.98
N LYS A 199 -5.26 -3.12 19.57
CA LYS A 199 -6.59 -3.67 19.96
C LYS A 199 -6.75 -3.74 21.46
N GLU A 200 -5.71 -4.14 22.17
CA GLU A 200 -5.66 -4.26 23.62
C GLU A 200 -5.84 -2.91 24.37
N SER A 201 -5.70 -1.79 23.65
CA SER A 201 -5.90 -0.45 24.21
C SER A 201 -7.33 0.07 24.08
N LEU A 202 -8.22 -0.72 23.48
CA LEU A 202 -9.63 -0.39 23.30
C LEU A 202 -10.47 -1.04 24.41
N SER A 203 -11.68 -0.52 24.66
CA SER A 203 -12.61 -1.14 25.61
C SER A 203 -12.99 -2.57 25.18
N ASP A 204 -13.39 -3.38 26.15
CA ASP A 204 -13.82 -4.76 25.90
C ASP A 204 -14.97 -4.83 24.88
N SER A 205 -15.96 -3.93 25.04
CA SER A 205 -17.11 -3.90 24.15
C SER A 205 -16.74 -3.60 22.69
N ILE A 206 -15.76 -2.71 22.45
CA ILE A 206 -15.26 -2.43 21.09
C ILE A 206 -14.49 -3.63 20.57
N ARG A 207 -13.65 -4.26 21.39
CA ARG A 207 -12.91 -5.46 20.99
C ARG A 207 -13.83 -6.61 20.61
N GLU A 208 -14.83 -6.89 21.44
CA GLU A 208 -15.83 -7.93 21.19
C GLU A 208 -16.61 -7.66 19.90
N GLN A 209 -17.01 -6.41 19.65
CA GLN A 209 -17.67 -6.04 18.42
C GLN A 209 -16.75 -6.21 17.21
N LEU A 210 -15.50 -5.76 17.28
CA LEU A 210 -14.50 -5.98 16.20
C LEU A 210 -14.31 -7.47 15.92
N ASP A 211 -14.15 -8.28 16.96
CA ASP A 211 -13.96 -9.72 16.83
C ASP A 211 -15.19 -10.42 16.21
N LYS A 212 -16.38 -9.93 16.54
CA LYS A 212 -17.65 -10.50 16.06
C LYS A 212 -18.01 -10.07 14.63
N THR A 213 -17.86 -8.77 14.33
CA THR A 213 -18.39 -8.17 13.09
C THR A 213 -17.33 -7.69 12.12
N GLY A 214 -16.08 -7.55 12.55
CA GLY A 214 -14.99 -6.97 11.78
C GLY A 214 -15.00 -5.45 11.70
N VAL A 215 -16.09 -4.79 12.10
CA VAL A 215 -16.29 -3.34 11.92
C VAL A 215 -16.89 -2.72 13.18
N VAL A 216 -16.35 -1.56 13.56
CA VAL A 216 -16.96 -0.67 14.54
C VAL A 216 -17.02 0.74 13.97
N VAL A 217 -18.19 1.38 14.07
CA VAL A 217 -18.41 2.76 13.63
C VAL A 217 -18.80 3.60 14.87
N LEU A 218 -17.97 4.55 15.23
CA LEU A 218 -18.12 5.38 16.42
C LEU A 218 -18.34 6.83 16.02
N LYS A 219 -19.31 7.48 16.64
CA LYS A 219 -19.59 8.90 16.39
C LYS A 219 -18.43 9.77 16.90
N VAL A 220 -18.04 10.73 16.08
CA VAL A 220 -17.13 11.80 16.47
C VAL A 220 -17.93 12.86 17.24
N PRO A 221 -17.41 13.40 18.36
CA PRO A 221 -18.05 14.55 19.01
C PRO A 221 -18.28 15.70 18.02
N SER A 222 -19.44 16.35 18.11
CA SER A 222 -19.90 17.34 17.11
C SER A 222 -18.90 18.49 16.91
N GLU A 223 -18.22 18.90 17.98
CA GLU A 223 -17.18 19.93 17.96
C GLU A 223 -15.89 19.51 17.23
N ASP A 224 -15.70 18.21 17.04
CA ASP A 224 -14.51 17.66 16.38
C ASP A 224 -14.77 17.23 14.93
N VAL A 225 -16.03 17.31 14.45
CA VAL A 225 -16.40 17.01 13.06
C VAL A 225 -15.78 18.04 12.10
N ASN A 226 -15.11 17.58 11.05
CA ASN A 226 -14.44 18.44 10.08
C ASN A 226 -14.67 17.97 8.65
N TYR A 227 -15.65 18.56 7.98
CA TYR A 227 -15.97 18.27 6.58
C TYR A 227 -14.91 18.81 5.60
N GLY A 228 -14.14 19.82 5.97
CA GLY A 228 -13.08 20.38 5.12
C GLY A 228 -11.99 19.36 4.77
N LYS A 229 -11.80 18.34 5.59
CA LYS A 229 -10.86 17.23 5.30
C LYS A 229 -11.32 16.33 4.15
N LEU A 230 -12.60 16.31 3.82
CA LEU A 230 -13.14 15.43 2.78
C LEU A 230 -12.67 15.86 1.38
N SER A 231 -12.52 17.17 1.14
CA SER A 231 -12.06 17.72 -0.14
C SER A 231 -10.61 17.34 -0.48
N THR A 232 -9.84 16.88 0.51
CA THR A 232 -8.45 16.45 0.31
C THR A 232 -8.33 14.99 -0.08
N LYS A 233 -9.44 14.25 -0.16
CA LYS A 233 -9.44 12.82 -0.49
C LYS A 233 -9.55 12.62 -2.00
N VAL A 234 -8.60 11.92 -2.58
CA VAL A 234 -8.67 11.51 -3.99
C VAL A 234 -9.61 10.32 -4.16
N CYS A 235 -9.58 9.37 -3.24
CA CYS A 235 -10.55 8.28 -3.24
C CYS A 235 -11.91 8.78 -2.75
N GLN A 236 -12.89 8.84 -3.66
CA GLN A 236 -14.23 9.35 -3.38
C GLN A 236 -14.95 8.60 -2.26
N GLN A 237 -14.67 7.32 -2.07
CA GLN A 237 -15.26 6.53 -0.98
C GLN A 237 -14.81 7.00 0.40
N TYR A 238 -13.64 7.61 0.53
CA TYR A 238 -13.19 8.25 1.76
C TYR A 238 -13.57 9.72 1.87
N ALA A 239 -14.19 10.28 0.83
CA ALA A 239 -14.75 11.63 0.82
C ALA A 239 -16.21 11.68 1.29
N LEU A 240 -16.78 10.55 1.70
CA LEU A 240 -18.14 10.49 2.24
C LEU A 240 -18.24 11.20 3.58
N LYS A 241 -19.38 11.83 3.83
CA LYS A 241 -19.71 12.51 5.09
C LYS A 241 -19.46 11.65 6.32
N GLU A 242 -19.76 10.38 6.21
CA GLU A 242 -19.58 9.37 7.25
C GLU A 242 -18.16 9.32 7.81
N PHE A 243 -17.13 9.61 6.98
CA PHE A 243 -15.73 9.67 7.42
C PHE A 243 -15.32 10.98 8.09
N ALA A 244 -16.18 12.01 8.05
CA ALA A 244 -16.02 13.20 8.88
C ALA A 244 -16.75 13.05 10.22
N GLU A 245 -17.89 12.38 10.20
CA GLU A 245 -18.81 12.25 11.34
C GLU A 245 -18.50 11.04 12.23
N ASN A 246 -17.72 10.07 11.73
CA ASN A 246 -17.44 8.83 12.44
C ASN A 246 -15.97 8.44 12.38
N VAL A 247 -15.56 7.73 13.41
CA VAL A 247 -14.37 6.89 13.40
C VAL A 247 -14.80 5.49 12.98
N VAL A 248 -14.19 4.97 11.91
CA VAL A 248 -14.40 3.60 11.43
C VAL A 248 -13.19 2.77 11.77
N LEU A 249 -13.39 1.71 12.55
CA LEU A 249 -12.36 0.73 12.92
C LEU A 249 -12.64 -0.59 12.23
N LEU A 250 -11.60 -1.23 11.71
CA LEU A 250 -11.66 -2.53 11.05
C LEU A 250 -10.73 -3.52 11.72
N ASP A 251 -11.17 -4.75 11.88
CA ASP A 251 -10.35 -5.84 12.41
C ASP A 251 -9.48 -6.48 11.33
N THR A 252 -8.24 -6.04 11.22
CA THR A 252 -7.22 -6.59 10.32
C THR A 252 -6.04 -7.23 11.06
N GLY A 253 -6.27 -7.69 12.31
CA GLY A 253 -5.24 -8.21 13.20
C GLY A 253 -4.81 -7.17 14.27
N HIS A 254 -5.09 -5.91 14.02
CA HIS A 254 -5.15 -4.78 14.96
C HIS A 254 -6.40 -3.98 14.63
N ALA A 255 -6.71 -2.91 15.34
CA ALA A 255 -7.83 -2.04 14.97
C ALA A 255 -7.35 -0.99 13.95
N LYS A 256 -7.65 -1.23 12.67
CA LYS A 256 -7.33 -0.31 11.59
C LYS A 256 -8.27 0.88 11.63
N LEU A 257 -7.71 2.07 11.86
CA LEU A 257 -8.42 3.34 11.80
C LEU A 257 -8.42 3.86 10.36
N MET A 258 -9.60 4.02 9.77
CA MET A 258 -9.79 4.42 8.36
C MET A 258 -9.55 5.92 8.14
N THR A 259 -8.40 6.41 8.59
CA THR A 259 -7.93 7.78 8.35
C THR A 259 -6.41 7.83 8.38
N THR A 260 -5.82 8.77 7.67
CA THR A 260 -4.37 9.01 7.63
C THR A 260 -3.82 9.43 8.99
N TYR A 261 -4.57 10.28 9.67
CA TYR A 261 -4.20 10.86 10.93
C TYR A 261 -5.41 11.30 11.73
N TYR A 262 -5.39 10.97 13.01
CA TYR A 262 -6.38 11.48 13.96
C TYR A 262 -5.70 11.71 15.31
N PRO A 263 -5.75 12.92 15.90
CA PRO A 263 -5.07 13.19 17.15
C PRO A 263 -5.56 12.29 18.27
N LEU A 264 -4.63 11.67 19.04
CA LEU A 264 -4.99 10.79 20.15
C LEU A 264 -5.90 11.48 21.18
N GLN A 265 -5.66 12.77 21.43
CA GLN A 265 -6.49 13.56 22.37
C GLN A 265 -7.95 13.62 21.94
N LYS A 266 -8.22 13.65 20.64
CA LYS A 266 -9.58 13.62 20.09
C LYS A 266 -10.15 12.21 20.08
N LEU A 267 -9.37 11.20 19.70
CA LEU A 267 -9.77 9.80 19.78
C LEU A 267 -10.20 9.44 21.19
N ARG A 268 -9.43 9.83 22.20
CA ARG A 268 -9.68 9.53 23.61
C ARG A 268 -10.91 10.21 24.22
N LYS A 269 -11.56 11.12 23.50
CA LYS A 269 -12.86 11.65 23.87
C LYS A 269 -14.03 10.75 23.44
N ILE A 270 -13.77 9.79 22.56
CA ILE A 270 -14.80 8.88 22.04
C ILE A 270 -14.96 7.73 23.01
N PRO A 271 -16.21 7.41 23.48
CA PRO A 271 -16.46 6.32 24.41
C PRO A 271 -15.86 4.99 23.92
N GLY A 272 -15.10 4.34 24.78
CA GLY A 272 -14.38 3.10 24.50
C GLY A 272 -12.99 3.26 23.87
N LEU A 273 -12.57 4.49 23.53
CA LEU A 273 -11.25 4.82 23.04
C LEU A 273 -10.40 5.64 24.04
N GLU A 274 -10.78 5.72 25.31
CA GLU A 274 -10.12 6.56 26.32
C GLU A 274 -8.65 6.24 26.50
N HIS A 275 -8.28 4.97 26.28
CA HIS A 275 -6.92 4.46 26.44
C HIS A 275 -6.26 4.13 25.10
N ALA A 276 -6.88 4.52 23.96
CA ALA A 276 -6.38 4.18 22.65
C ALA A 276 -4.91 4.54 22.45
N LYS A 277 -4.16 3.62 21.83
CA LYS A 277 -2.74 3.78 21.49
C LYS A 277 -2.54 3.43 20.02
N TYR A 278 -1.65 4.13 19.35
CA TYR A 278 -1.14 3.68 18.06
C TYR A 278 -0.23 2.47 18.24
N VAL A 279 -0.30 1.50 17.32
CA VAL A 279 0.64 0.38 17.24
C VAL A 279 2.04 0.90 16.93
N ASP A 280 2.12 1.82 15.97
CA ASP A 280 3.35 2.50 15.62
C ASP A 280 3.46 3.80 16.43
N PRO A 281 4.49 3.97 17.27
CA PRO A 281 4.66 5.16 18.10
C PRO A 281 4.81 6.46 17.27
N TYR A 282 5.19 6.37 16.01
CA TYR A 282 5.35 7.52 15.11
C TYR A 282 4.11 7.81 14.25
N ALA A 283 3.12 6.93 14.25
CA ALA A 283 1.90 7.08 13.45
C ALA A 283 1.11 8.36 13.80
N GLY A 284 1.23 8.83 15.03
CA GLY A 284 0.53 10.02 15.50
C GLY A 284 0.92 11.33 14.84
N SER A 285 2.05 11.41 14.15
CA SER A 285 2.50 12.64 13.49
C SER A 285 1.81 12.89 12.15
N LYS A 286 1.77 11.90 11.28
CA LYS A 286 1.18 12.00 9.93
C LYS A 286 0.40 10.74 9.50
N GLY A 287 0.28 9.75 10.38
CA GLY A 287 -0.22 8.43 10.06
C GLY A 287 0.88 7.51 9.50
N ASN A 288 0.55 6.25 9.29
CA ASN A 288 1.51 5.24 8.86
C ASN A 288 1.16 4.54 7.54
N SER A 289 0.25 5.11 6.78
CA SER A 289 -0.19 4.59 5.49
C SER A 289 -0.59 5.75 4.58
N ILE A 290 0.39 6.61 4.27
CA ILE A 290 0.18 7.81 3.49
C ILE A 290 0.57 7.52 2.04
N ARG A 291 -0.32 7.87 1.10
CA ARG A 291 -0.11 7.72 -0.33
C ARG A 291 0.08 9.08 -0.98
N TYR A 292 1.06 9.12 -1.86
CA TYR A 292 1.28 10.19 -2.82
C TYR A 292 1.05 9.62 -4.21
N LEU A 293 0.76 10.46 -5.18
CA LEU A 293 0.68 10.06 -6.57
C LEU A 293 2.01 10.39 -7.26
N SER A 294 2.74 9.35 -7.67
CA SER A 294 4.01 9.47 -8.38
C SER A 294 4.10 8.34 -9.40
N VAL A 295 3.90 8.67 -10.67
CA VAL A 295 3.72 7.68 -11.74
C VAL A 295 4.79 7.81 -12.80
N ALA A 296 5.17 6.70 -13.43
CA ALA A 296 6.08 6.71 -14.57
C ALA A 296 5.33 7.10 -15.85
N PRO A 297 5.88 7.99 -16.68
CA PRO A 297 5.43 8.15 -18.07
C PRO A 297 5.52 6.80 -18.80
N ARG A 298 4.41 6.31 -19.31
CA ARG A 298 4.32 4.98 -19.92
C ARG A 298 3.40 4.92 -21.12
N THR A 299 3.56 3.89 -21.93
CA THR A 299 2.66 3.50 -23.00
C THR A 299 1.45 2.71 -22.46
N ASN A 300 0.49 2.35 -23.32
CA ASN A 300 -0.70 1.58 -22.91
C ASN A 300 -0.37 0.14 -22.50
N ASP A 301 0.72 -0.40 -22.99
CA ASP A 301 1.25 -1.73 -22.63
C ASP A 301 2.22 -1.71 -21.42
N MET A 302 2.16 -0.65 -20.62
CA MET A 302 2.92 -0.45 -19.38
C MET A 302 4.43 -0.26 -19.55
N LYS A 303 4.92 -0.13 -20.77
CA LYS A 303 6.34 0.14 -21.03
C LYS A 303 6.66 1.60 -20.69
N VAL A 304 7.73 1.84 -19.94
CA VAL A 304 8.20 3.19 -19.61
C VAL A 304 8.67 3.89 -20.88
N VAL A 305 8.21 5.13 -21.12
CA VAL A 305 8.54 5.89 -22.30
C VAL A 305 10.04 6.14 -22.39
N GLY A 306 10.63 5.81 -23.54
CA GLY A 306 12.08 5.98 -23.76
C GLY A 306 12.96 4.89 -23.16
N VAL A 307 12.40 3.82 -22.60
CA VAL A 307 13.16 2.67 -22.08
C VAL A 307 12.62 1.37 -22.65
N ASP A 308 13.43 0.67 -23.43
CA ASP A 308 12.97 -0.45 -24.27
C ASP A 308 12.60 -1.71 -23.49
N ASN A 309 13.22 -1.95 -22.34
CA ASN A 309 13.03 -3.16 -21.53
C ASN A 309 12.60 -2.87 -20.09
N LEU A 310 12.04 -1.67 -19.83
CA LEU A 310 11.47 -1.33 -18.53
C LEU A 310 9.96 -1.18 -18.64
N PHE A 311 9.26 -1.93 -17.82
CA PHE A 311 7.82 -1.83 -17.62
C PHE A 311 7.52 -1.33 -16.21
N CYS A 312 6.33 -0.74 -15.99
CA CYS A 312 5.86 -0.37 -14.67
C CYS A 312 4.53 -1.02 -14.37
N ALA A 313 4.30 -1.36 -13.11
CA ALA A 313 3.05 -1.99 -12.69
C ALA A 313 2.54 -1.38 -11.38
N GLY A 314 1.27 -1.65 -11.06
CA GLY A 314 0.59 -1.17 -9.88
C GLY A 314 0.37 0.34 -9.88
N GLU A 315 0.39 0.93 -8.70
CA GLU A 315 0.19 2.37 -8.54
C GLU A 315 1.23 3.21 -9.31
N LYS A 316 2.43 2.67 -9.49
CA LYS A 316 3.50 3.30 -10.30
C LYS A 316 3.10 3.51 -11.77
N SER A 317 2.22 2.70 -12.29
CA SER A 317 1.69 2.83 -13.66
C SER A 317 0.67 3.96 -13.81
N GLY A 318 0.09 4.45 -12.72
CA GLY A 318 -0.97 5.46 -12.72
C GLY A 318 -2.30 4.98 -13.27
N LEU A 319 -2.42 3.68 -13.58
CA LEU A 319 -3.67 3.12 -14.13
C LEU A 319 -4.70 2.88 -13.03
N PHE A 320 -4.25 2.44 -11.85
CA PHE A 320 -5.11 2.07 -10.75
C PHE A 320 -4.65 2.72 -9.43
N VAL A 321 -5.62 2.97 -8.56
CA VAL A 321 -5.40 3.45 -7.19
C VAL A 321 -6.17 2.54 -6.24
N GLY A 322 -5.56 1.45 -5.83
CA GLY A 322 -6.18 0.49 -4.91
C GLY A 322 -5.48 -0.86 -4.91
N HIS A 323 -5.70 -1.64 -3.84
CA HIS A 323 -5.02 -2.93 -3.69
C HIS A 323 -5.53 -4.01 -4.63
N THR A 324 -6.83 -3.98 -4.97
CA THR A 324 -7.45 -5.01 -5.81
C THR A 324 -7.14 -4.80 -7.28
N GLU A 325 -7.01 -3.55 -7.70
CA GLU A 325 -6.79 -3.17 -9.09
C GLU A 325 -5.29 -3.03 -9.42
N ALA A 326 -4.45 -2.87 -8.44
CA ALA A 326 -3.00 -2.77 -8.62
C ALA A 326 -2.38 -4.13 -8.89
#